data_62241701f3c256464e39192f662741d8
#
_entry.id   62241701f3c256464e39192f662741d8
#
_cell.length_a   1.000
_cell.length_b   1.000
_cell.length_c   1.000
_cell.angle_alpha   90.00
_cell.angle_beta   90.00
_cell.angle_gamma   90.00
#
_symmetry.space_group_name_H-M   'P 1'
#
loop_
_entity.id
_entity.type
_entity.pdbx_description
1 polymer ?
#
loop_
_entity_poly.entity_id
_entity_poly.type
_entity_poly.pdbx_seq_one_letter_code
_entity_poly.pdbx_strand_id
1 'polypeptide(L)'
;MSETFTIFKEITCTAATTYYTELVYTAPVGRAVIVDIRIWAVPTNTAPIGVSLWTNKEGSLDEYMPGMECYRYPLTASDALRIDRFVLEGGDRVYVSAFVDNEQGIDSKITIQVRGVA
;
A
#
# COMPACT_ATOMS: atom_id res chain seq x y z
N MET A 1 2.85 -20.67 18.77
CA MET A 1 2.19 -19.47 19.31
C MET A 1 2.11 -18.42 18.20
N SER A 2 0.92 -17.94 17.92
CA SER A 2 0.75 -16.89 16.93
C SER A 2 0.88 -15.51 17.58
N GLU A 3 1.45 -14.57 16.83
CA GLU A 3 1.57 -13.19 17.24
C GLU A 3 0.75 -12.31 16.34
N THR A 4 0.07 -11.33 16.91
CA THR A 4 -0.63 -10.31 16.15
C THR A 4 0.22 -9.06 16.06
N PHE A 5 0.10 -8.33 14.96
CA PHE A 5 0.81 -7.07 14.77
C PHE A 5 -0.03 -6.10 13.98
N THR A 6 0.28 -4.82 14.13
CA THR A 6 -0.33 -3.75 13.35
C THR A 6 0.75 -2.76 12.96
N ILE A 7 0.81 -2.43 11.66
CA ILE A 7 1.76 -1.47 11.12
C ILE A 7 0.97 -0.37 10.42
N PHE A 8 1.38 0.88 10.65
CA PHE A 8 0.85 2.04 9.96
C PHE A 8 1.95 2.72 9.16
N LYS A 9 1.64 3.09 7.92
CA LYS A 9 2.50 3.88 7.05
C LYS A 9 1.67 4.99 6.41
N GLU A 10 2.35 6.08 6.07
CA GLU A 10 1.73 7.17 5.31
C GLU A 10 2.54 7.45 4.06
N ILE A 11 1.84 7.77 2.97
CA ILE A 11 2.45 8.27 1.75
C ILE A 11 1.85 9.63 1.46
N THR A 12 2.72 10.63 1.24
CA THR A 12 2.31 11.97 0.83
C THR A 12 2.84 12.25 -0.55
N CYS A 13 1.95 12.58 -1.49
CA CYS A 13 2.32 13.08 -2.81
C CYS A 13 2.21 14.59 -2.82
N THR A 14 3.21 15.25 -3.39
CA THR A 14 3.30 16.71 -3.47
C THR A 14 3.35 17.13 -4.94
N ALA A 15 3.38 18.44 -5.19
CA ALA A 15 3.58 18.97 -6.54
C ALA A 15 4.91 18.53 -7.15
N ALA A 16 5.95 18.32 -6.31
CA ALA A 16 7.26 17.89 -6.76
C ALA A 16 7.39 16.38 -6.83
N THR A 17 6.62 15.63 -6.03
CA THR A 17 6.67 14.18 -5.96
C THR A 17 5.25 13.64 -6.16
N THR A 18 4.88 13.44 -7.44
CA THR A 18 3.54 12.98 -7.81
C THR A 18 3.40 11.46 -7.75
N TYR A 19 4.50 10.74 -7.62
CA TYR A 19 4.53 9.29 -7.51
C TYR A 19 5.48 8.90 -6.38
N TYR A 20 5.03 8.02 -5.50
CA TYR A 20 5.84 7.54 -4.39
C TYR A 20 5.51 6.08 -4.08
N THR A 21 6.54 5.27 -3.85
CA THR A 21 6.42 3.86 -3.50
C THR A 21 6.98 3.62 -2.11
N GLU A 22 6.24 2.86 -1.31
CA GLU A 22 6.64 2.50 0.05
C GLU A 22 6.65 0.99 0.21
N LEU A 23 7.71 0.45 0.81
CA LEU A 23 7.72 -0.92 1.30
C LEU A 23 7.00 -0.93 2.64
N VAL A 24 5.84 -1.57 2.72
CA VAL A 24 5.00 -1.49 3.92
C VAL A 24 5.19 -2.69 4.85
N TYR A 25 5.59 -3.85 4.31
CA TYR A 25 5.78 -5.04 5.14
C TYR A 25 6.66 -6.06 4.40
N THR A 26 7.48 -6.76 5.17
CA THR A 26 8.25 -7.92 4.69
C THR A 26 7.91 -9.11 5.58
N ALA A 27 7.37 -10.18 4.97
CA ALA A 27 7.05 -11.39 5.71
C ALA A 27 8.33 -12.08 6.18
N PRO A 28 8.38 -12.59 7.42
CA PRO A 28 9.54 -13.32 7.90
C PRO A 28 9.83 -14.54 7.04
N VAL A 29 11.12 -14.83 6.86
CA VAL A 29 11.54 -16.03 6.15
C VAL A 29 11.16 -17.27 6.98
N GLY A 30 10.67 -18.31 6.32
CA GLY A 30 10.40 -19.61 6.92
C GLY A 30 8.99 -19.83 7.43
N ARG A 31 8.09 -18.87 7.27
CA ARG A 31 6.68 -19.06 7.64
C ARG A 31 5.75 -18.18 6.82
N ALA A 32 4.51 -18.62 6.68
CA ALA A 32 3.46 -17.82 6.07
C ALA A 32 2.85 -16.87 7.09
N VAL A 33 2.35 -15.74 6.61
CA VAL A 33 1.68 -14.71 7.41
C VAL A 33 0.37 -14.35 6.72
N ILE A 34 -0.69 -14.19 7.49
CA ILE A 34 -1.98 -13.75 6.97
C ILE A 34 -2.17 -12.30 7.41
N VAL A 35 -2.42 -11.42 6.46
CA VAL A 35 -2.58 -9.99 6.73
C VAL A 35 -3.90 -9.46 6.17
N ASP A 36 -4.42 -8.44 6.83
CA ASP A 36 -5.47 -7.56 6.30
C ASP A 36 -4.80 -6.23 6.00
N ILE A 37 -4.99 -5.74 4.78
CA ILE A 37 -4.43 -4.47 4.34
C ILE A 37 -5.57 -3.50 4.10
N ARG A 38 -5.44 -2.32 4.67
CA ARG A 38 -6.41 -1.25 4.50
C ARG A 38 -5.69 0.02 4.10
N ILE A 39 -6.16 0.67 3.04
CA ILE A 39 -5.59 1.91 2.54
C ILE A 39 -6.73 2.90 2.39
N TRP A 40 -6.58 4.10 2.96
CA TRP A 40 -7.60 5.12 2.84
C TRP A 40 -6.99 6.49 2.57
N ALA A 41 -7.73 7.30 1.82
CA ALA A 41 -7.34 8.67 1.51
C ALA A 41 -7.71 9.58 2.68
N VAL A 42 -6.84 10.55 2.96
CA VAL A 42 -7.13 11.56 3.97
C VAL A 42 -8.31 12.42 3.49
N PRO A 43 -9.29 12.74 4.36
CA PRO A 43 -10.50 13.46 3.94
C PRO A 43 -10.25 14.83 3.32
N THR A 44 -9.08 15.43 3.51
CA THR A 44 -8.73 16.74 2.92
C THR A 44 -8.26 16.64 1.47
N ASN A 45 -8.06 15.43 0.94
CA ASN A 45 -7.67 15.27 -0.47
C ASN A 45 -8.80 15.76 -1.37
N THR A 46 -8.44 16.52 -2.41
CA THR A 46 -9.40 17.10 -3.33
C THR A 46 -9.53 16.33 -4.64
N ALA A 47 -8.58 15.45 -4.93
CA ALA A 47 -8.54 14.65 -6.15
C ALA A 47 -8.31 13.19 -5.80
N PRO A 48 -8.75 12.24 -6.67
CA PRO A 48 -8.46 10.83 -6.45
C PRO A 48 -6.95 10.57 -6.47
N ILE A 49 -6.53 9.62 -5.64
CA ILE A 49 -5.15 9.11 -5.62
C ILE A 49 -5.19 7.74 -6.27
N GLY A 50 -4.34 7.50 -7.26
CA GLY A 50 -4.16 6.17 -7.83
C GLY A 50 -3.30 5.34 -6.91
N VAL A 51 -3.84 4.24 -6.39
CA VAL A 51 -3.14 3.36 -5.45
C VAL A 51 -2.86 2.03 -6.11
N SER A 52 -1.60 1.61 -6.09
CA SER A 52 -1.18 0.29 -6.54
C SER A 52 -0.66 -0.50 -5.35
N LEU A 53 -0.93 -1.81 -5.37
CA LEU A 53 -0.43 -2.73 -4.36
C LEU A 53 0.08 -3.98 -5.04
N TRP A 54 1.30 -4.38 -4.71
CA TRP A 54 1.90 -5.60 -5.26
C TRP A 54 2.83 -6.25 -4.25
N THR A 55 3.16 -7.50 -4.52
CA THR A 55 4.09 -8.27 -3.70
C THR A 55 5.16 -8.91 -4.56
N ASN A 56 6.35 -9.04 -4.04
CA ASN A 56 7.41 -9.87 -4.62
C ASN A 56 8.48 -10.17 -3.57
N LYS A 57 9.37 -11.12 -3.91
CA LYS A 57 10.50 -11.49 -3.06
C LYS A 57 11.79 -10.76 -3.47
N GLU A 58 11.84 -10.26 -4.70
CA GLU A 58 13.07 -9.70 -5.29
C GLU A 58 13.35 -8.26 -4.87
N GLY A 59 12.36 -7.56 -4.33
CA GLY A 59 12.50 -6.16 -4.02
C GLY A 59 12.25 -5.23 -5.21
N SER A 60 11.58 -5.72 -6.26
CA SER A 60 11.27 -4.91 -7.42
C SER A 60 10.26 -3.82 -7.10
N LEU A 61 10.51 -2.62 -7.60
CA LEU A 61 9.60 -1.49 -7.52
C LEU A 61 8.70 -1.38 -8.75
N ASP A 62 8.70 -2.38 -9.62
CA ASP A 62 7.90 -2.40 -10.84
C ASP A 62 6.46 -2.82 -10.51
N GLU A 63 5.53 -1.88 -10.58
CA GLU A 63 4.12 -2.13 -10.28
C GLU A 63 3.39 -2.96 -11.36
N TYR A 64 4.07 -3.27 -12.49
CA TYR A 64 3.51 -4.13 -13.54
C TYR A 64 3.92 -5.59 -13.40
N MET A 65 4.70 -5.95 -12.39
CA MET A 65 5.15 -7.32 -12.21
C MET A 65 4.02 -8.26 -11.79
N PRO A 66 4.18 -9.58 -12.05
CA PRO A 66 3.33 -10.58 -11.42
C PRO A 66 3.31 -10.38 -9.89
N GLY A 67 2.15 -10.58 -9.28
CA GLY A 67 1.95 -10.31 -7.86
C GLY A 67 1.24 -9.00 -7.60
N MET A 68 0.87 -8.25 -8.65
CA MET A 68 0.09 -7.04 -8.50
C MET A 68 -1.36 -7.36 -8.15
N GLU A 69 -1.84 -6.76 -7.07
CA GLU A 69 -3.22 -6.92 -6.60
C GLU A 69 -4.14 -5.84 -7.18
N CYS A 70 -3.64 -4.63 -7.30
CA CYS A 70 -4.36 -3.57 -8.00
C CYS A 70 -3.37 -2.58 -8.61
N TYR A 71 -3.79 -1.93 -9.69
CA TYR A 71 -2.98 -0.96 -10.40
C TYR A 71 -3.72 0.37 -10.49
N ARG A 72 -3.17 1.38 -9.82
CA ARG A 72 -3.67 2.76 -9.83
C ARG A 72 -5.18 2.86 -9.59
N TYR A 73 -5.65 2.08 -8.62
CA TYR A 73 -7.05 2.14 -8.18
C TYR A 73 -7.37 3.55 -7.70
N PRO A 74 -8.40 4.20 -8.25
CA PRO A 74 -8.72 5.58 -7.87
C PRO A 74 -9.37 5.61 -6.49
N LEU A 75 -8.66 6.16 -5.51
CA LEU A 75 -9.12 6.26 -4.14
C LEU A 75 -9.49 7.70 -3.85
N THR A 76 -10.78 7.95 -3.56
CA THR A 76 -11.27 9.28 -3.24
C THR A 76 -11.29 9.50 -1.73
N ALA A 77 -11.45 10.76 -1.31
CA ALA A 77 -11.56 11.09 0.11
C ALA A 77 -12.67 10.29 0.76
N SER A 78 -12.43 9.77 1.96
CA SER A 78 -13.34 8.95 2.76
C SER A 78 -13.57 7.52 2.23
N ASP A 79 -12.95 7.15 1.10
CA ASP A 79 -12.97 5.77 0.63
C ASP A 79 -11.84 4.96 1.25
N ALA A 80 -12.01 3.64 1.29
CA ALA A 80 -10.98 2.71 1.70
C ALA A 80 -10.87 1.55 0.73
N LEU A 81 -9.64 1.20 0.38
CA LEU A 81 -9.31 -0.03 -0.33
C LEU A 81 -8.97 -1.08 0.72
N ARG A 82 -9.58 -2.26 0.63
CA ARG A 82 -9.38 -3.33 1.60
C ARG A 82 -9.01 -4.62 0.90
N ILE A 83 -8.01 -5.30 1.44
CA ILE A 83 -7.65 -6.66 1.04
C ILE A 83 -7.60 -7.47 2.31
N ASP A 84 -8.56 -8.38 2.47
CA ASP A 84 -8.69 -9.18 3.67
C ASP A 84 -8.10 -10.58 3.44
N ARG A 85 -7.51 -11.15 4.49
CA ARG A 85 -6.96 -12.50 4.50
C ARG A 85 -5.95 -12.75 3.39
N PHE A 86 -5.09 -11.79 3.18
CA PHE A 86 -4.03 -11.91 2.19
C PHE A 86 -2.89 -12.76 2.75
N VAL A 87 -2.59 -13.86 2.07
CA VAL A 87 -1.55 -14.80 2.54
C VAL A 87 -0.22 -14.42 1.92
N LEU A 88 0.77 -14.17 2.75
CA LEU A 88 2.14 -13.89 2.34
C LEU A 88 3.01 -15.10 2.68
N GLU A 89 3.79 -15.55 1.72
CA GLU A 89 4.83 -16.54 1.96
C GLU A 89 6.07 -15.88 2.54
N GLY A 90 6.88 -16.66 3.23
CA GLY A 90 8.09 -16.12 3.85
C GLY A 90 8.99 -15.41 2.85
N GLY A 91 9.39 -14.19 3.19
CA GLY A 91 10.20 -13.35 2.34
C GLY A 91 9.44 -12.45 1.39
N ASP A 92 8.13 -12.60 1.27
CA ASP A 92 7.33 -11.68 0.43
C ASP A 92 7.39 -10.26 0.98
N ARG A 93 7.56 -9.32 0.09
CA ARG A 93 7.53 -7.89 0.38
C ARG A 93 6.25 -7.30 -0.19
N VAL A 94 5.59 -6.47 0.60
CA VAL A 94 4.36 -5.77 0.20
C VAL A 94 4.70 -4.32 -0.10
N TYR A 95 4.43 -3.91 -1.32
CA TYR A 95 4.65 -2.53 -1.77
C TYR A 95 3.32 -1.85 -2.03
N VAL A 96 3.25 -0.57 -1.68
CA VAL A 96 2.14 0.30 -2.03
C VAL A 96 2.71 1.54 -2.71
N SER A 97 2.11 1.95 -3.81
CA SER A 97 2.44 3.22 -4.44
C SER A 97 1.22 4.12 -4.47
N ALA A 98 1.49 5.41 -4.46
CA ALA A 98 0.48 6.44 -4.65
C ALA A 98 0.89 7.31 -5.83
N PHE A 99 -0.07 7.62 -6.69
CA PHE A 99 0.13 8.47 -7.86
C PHE A 99 -0.98 9.52 -7.90
N VAL A 100 -0.60 10.75 -8.10
CA VAL A 100 -1.54 11.85 -8.28
C VAL A 100 -1.20 12.65 -9.53
N ASP A 101 -2.24 13.12 -10.23
CA ASP A 101 -2.09 14.16 -11.23
C ASP A 101 -2.26 15.49 -10.49
N ASN A 102 -1.14 16.06 -10.07
CA ASN A 102 -1.15 17.19 -9.14
C ASN A 102 -0.98 18.52 -9.87
N GLU A 103 -1.92 18.82 -10.77
CA GLU A 103 -1.88 20.09 -11.52
C GLU A 103 -2.05 21.31 -10.62
N GLN A 104 -2.71 21.16 -9.49
CA GLN A 104 -3.01 22.25 -8.56
C GLN A 104 -1.98 22.42 -7.46
N GLY A 105 -1.01 21.54 -7.37
CA GLY A 105 0.04 21.64 -6.33
C GLY A 105 -0.43 21.37 -4.91
N ILE A 106 -1.55 20.69 -4.73
CA ILE A 106 -2.10 20.35 -3.41
C ILE A 106 -1.53 19.00 -2.96
N ASP A 107 -1.03 18.95 -1.73
CA ASP A 107 -0.55 17.69 -1.16
C ASP A 107 -1.70 16.72 -0.98
N SER A 108 -1.46 15.46 -1.33
CA SER A 108 -2.42 14.37 -1.16
C SER A 108 -1.78 13.27 -0.34
N LYS A 109 -2.55 12.69 0.57
CA LYS A 109 -2.02 11.73 1.53
C LYS A 109 -2.91 10.50 1.61
N ILE A 110 -2.26 9.33 1.72
CA ILE A 110 -2.95 8.08 2.06
C ILE A 110 -2.33 7.50 3.33
N THR A 111 -3.15 6.78 4.07
CA THR A 111 -2.71 6.00 5.23
C THR A 111 -2.89 4.52 4.92
N ILE A 112 -1.89 3.74 5.28
CA ILE A 112 -1.86 2.30 5.04
C ILE A 112 -1.78 1.59 6.39
N GLN A 113 -2.67 0.64 6.60
CA GLN A 113 -2.66 -0.21 7.79
C GLN A 113 -2.47 -1.66 7.36
N VAL A 114 -1.51 -2.34 7.94
CA VAL A 114 -1.30 -3.78 7.78
C VAL A 114 -1.50 -4.42 9.14
N ARG A 115 -2.50 -5.28 9.25
CA ARG A 115 -2.75 -6.08 10.46
C ARG A 115 -2.53 -7.54 10.11
N GLY A 116 -1.81 -8.25 10.96
CA GLY A 116 -1.51 -9.62 10.64
C GLY A 116 -1.39 -10.52 11.84
N VAL A 117 -1.36 -11.81 11.49
CA VAL A 117 -1.07 -12.90 12.42
C VAL A 117 0.09 -13.69 11.83
N ALA A 118 1.15 -13.77 12.58
CA ALA A 118 2.35 -14.47 12.17
C ALA A 118 2.59 -15.73 13.00
#